data_dfb36b42c4e4df875c7e840587628a90
#
_entry.id   dfb36b42c4e4df875c7e840587628a90
#
_cell.length_a   1.000
_cell.length_b   1.000
_cell.length_c   1.000
_cell.angle_alpha   90.00
_cell.angle_beta   90.00
_cell.angle_gamma   90.00
#
_symmetry.space_group_name_H-M   'P 1'
#
loop_
_entity.id
_entity.type
_entity.pdbx_description
1 polymer ?
#
loop_
_entity_poly.entity_id
_entity_poly.type
_entity_poly.pdbx_seq_one_letter_code
_entity_poly.pdbx_strand_id
1 'polypeptide(L)'
;MKDLEPKETFAFLKSNPNAIFIDCRSEMEYLFVGHPSGAIHVAWNDGPNWDINPDFVAHVKKATSVNRPVVLICRSGNRSLDAGRALEEAGFTKIYNVLHGFEGELDDKHHRGAKTGWRFDGLPWEQC
;
A
#
# COMPACT_ATOMS: atom_id res chain seq x y z
N MET A 1 -2.08 -12.75 6.31
CA MET A 1 -2.33 -11.34 5.89
C MET A 1 -3.73 -10.95 6.30
N LYS A 2 -3.88 -9.76 6.87
CA LYS A 2 -5.17 -9.23 7.29
C LYS A 2 -5.52 -7.99 6.47
N ASP A 3 -6.81 -7.81 6.21
CA ASP A 3 -7.33 -6.60 5.56
C ASP A 3 -7.77 -5.60 6.63
N LEU A 4 -7.43 -4.33 6.41
CA LEU A 4 -7.87 -3.22 7.25
C LEU A 4 -8.56 -2.17 6.39
N GLU A 5 -9.67 -1.62 6.88
CA GLU A 5 -10.28 -0.43 6.27
C GLU A 5 -9.30 0.75 6.37
N PRO A 6 -9.38 1.76 5.49
CA PRO A 6 -8.46 2.88 5.54
C PRO A 6 -8.41 3.58 6.91
N LYS A 7 -9.55 3.83 7.52
CA LYS A 7 -9.59 4.47 8.86
C LYS A 7 -9.01 3.60 9.96
N GLU A 8 -9.25 2.29 9.89
CA GLU A 8 -8.63 1.32 10.81
C GLU A 8 -7.11 1.31 10.64
N THR A 9 -6.65 1.38 9.38
CA THR A 9 -5.22 1.43 9.06
C THR A 9 -4.56 2.65 9.69
N PHE A 10 -5.20 3.81 9.56
CA PHE A 10 -4.68 5.05 10.12
C PHE A 10 -4.52 4.96 11.63
N ALA A 11 -5.53 4.41 12.31
CA ALA A 11 -5.47 4.18 13.76
C ALA A 11 -4.40 3.16 14.13
N PHE A 12 -4.28 2.07 13.36
CA PHE A 12 -3.28 1.03 13.57
C PHE A 12 -1.85 1.60 13.49
N LEU A 13 -1.57 2.42 12.49
CA LEU A 13 -0.25 3.04 12.32
C LEU A 13 0.11 3.97 13.46
N LYS A 14 -0.85 4.71 13.99
CA LYS A 14 -0.63 5.57 15.17
C LYS A 14 -0.32 4.75 16.42
N SER A 15 -0.96 3.60 16.58
CA SER A 15 -0.78 2.73 17.76
C SER A 15 0.44 1.82 17.64
N ASN A 16 1.00 1.67 16.45
CA ASN A 16 2.13 0.77 16.18
C ASN A 16 3.25 1.52 15.47
N PRO A 17 4.04 2.35 16.19
CA PRO A 17 5.08 3.17 15.56
C PRO A 17 6.21 2.37 14.93
N ASN A 18 6.33 1.09 15.24
CA ASN A 18 7.29 0.19 14.60
C ASN A 18 6.77 -0.43 13.29
N ALA A 19 5.52 -0.18 12.93
CA ALA A 19 4.97 -0.63 11.66
C ALA A 19 5.53 0.22 10.52
N ILE A 20 5.77 -0.42 9.36
CA ILE A 20 6.16 0.29 8.16
C ILE A 20 4.95 0.36 7.21
N PHE A 21 4.73 1.53 6.62
CA PHE A 21 3.65 1.76 5.66
C PHE A 21 4.24 1.88 4.26
N ILE A 22 3.88 0.97 3.37
CA ILE A 22 4.45 0.85 2.03
C ILE A 22 3.39 1.05 0.97
N ASP A 23 3.62 2.02 0.09
CA ASP A 23 2.85 2.18 -1.14
C ASP A 23 3.56 1.35 -2.23
N CYS A 24 2.88 0.31 -2.71
CA CYS A 24 3.46 -0.62 -3.68
C CYS A 24 3.02 -0.36 -5.12
N ARG A 25 2.48 0.83 -5.39
CA ARG A 25 2.08 1.25 -6.74
C ARG A 25 3.31 1.69 -7.56
N SER A 26 3.07 2.02 -8.83
CA SER A 26 4.11 2.56 -9.70
C SER A 26 4.62 3.91 -9.21
N GLU A 27 5.82 4.30 -9.66
CA GLU A 27 6.40 5.60 -9.33
C GLU A 27 5.50 6.76 -9.76
N MET A 28 4.91 6.67 -10.96
CA MET A 28 4.02 7.71 -11.48
C MET A 28 2.79 7.89 -10.61
N GLU A 29 2.20 6.79 -10.14
CA GLU A 29 1.06 6.86 -9.24
C GLU A 29 1.45 7.50 -7.91
N TYR A 30 2.55 7.06 -7.32
CA TYR A 30 3.03 7.56 -6.05
C TYR A 30 3.29 9.08 -6.09
N LEU A 31 3.96 9.55 -7.14
CA LEU A 31 4.33 10.96 -7.27
C LEU A 31 3.16 11.85 -7.72
N PHE A 32 2.47 11.47 -8.81
CA PHE A 32 1.53 12.36 -9.48
C PHE A 32 0.07 12.17 -9.09
N VAL A 33 -0.36 10.97 -8.84
CA VAL A 33 -1.70 10.74 -8.29
C VAL A 33 -1.72 11.10 -6.80
N GLY A 34 -0.60 10.90 -6.14
CA GLY A 34 -0.44 11.16 -4.72
C GLY A 34 -0.28 9.87 -3.93
N HIS A 35 0.07 10.00 -2.65
CA HIS A 35 0.31 8.87 -1.76
C HIS A 35 -0.08 9.25 -0.33
N PRO A 36 -0.36 8.24 0.52
CA PRO A 36 -0.64 8.53 1.93
C PRO A 36 0.57 9.18 2.61
N SER A 37 0.31 10.16 3.48
CA SER A 37 1.37 10.75 4.29
C SER A 37 1.97 9.66 5.19
N GLY A 38 3.31 9.61 5.25
CA GLY A 38 4.04 8.62 6.02
C GLY A 38 4.31 7.30 5.29
N ALA A 39 3.76 7.09 4.11
CA ALA A 39 4.06 5.90 3.31
C ALA A 39 5.40 6.05 2.59
N ILE A 40 6.20 5.00 2.57
CA ILE A 40 7.38 4.92 1.72
C ILE A 40 7.02 4.19 0.43
N HIS A 41 7.77 4.45 -0.63
CA HIS A 41 7.50 3.83 -1.93
C HIS A 41 8.43 2.65 -2.18
N VAL A 42 7.83 1.47 -2.34
CA VAL A 42 8.53 0.29 -2.87
C VAL A 42 7.58 -0.36 -3.86
N ALA A 43 7.80 -0.14 -5.15
CA ALA A 43 6.91 -0.64 -6.19
C ALA A 43 6.91 -2.16 -6.27
N TRP A 44 5.72 -2.76 -6.34
CA TRP A 44 5.56 -4.19 -6.64
C TRP A 44 5.80 -4.43 -8.13
N ASN A 45 5.18 -3.62 -8.96
CA ASN A 45 5.45 -3.60 -10.41
C ASN A 45 5.41 -2.16 -10.91
N ASP A 46 6.08 -1.91 -12.04
CA ASP A 46 6.19 -0.57 -12.59
C ASP A 46 6.30 -0.61 -14.11
N GLY A 47 6.03 0.56 -14.73
CA GLY A 47 6.13 0.68 -16.18
C GLY A 47 7.57 0.66 -16.69
N PRO A 48 7.72 0.62 -18.03
CA PRO A 48 6.66 0.66 -19.03
C PRO A 48 5.90 -0.65 -19.22
N ASN A 49 6.47 -1.80 -18.84
CA ASN A 49 5.89 -3.11 -19.13
C ASN A 49 5.12 -3.73 -17.96
N TRP A 50 5.07 -3.06 -16.83
CA TRP A 50 4.45 -3.56 -15.60
C TRP A 50 5.08 -4.86 -15.08
N ASP A 51 6.37 -5.02 -15.31
CA ASP A 51 7.11 -6.16 -14.78
C ASP A 51 7.16 -6.12 -13.26
N ILE A 52 7.05 -7.29 -12.65
CA ILE A 52 7.16 -7.42 -11.20
C ILE A 52 8.61 -7.10 -10.81
N ASN A 53 8.75 -6.26 -9.78
CA ASN A 53 10.05 -5.88 -9.25
C ASN A 53 10.71 -7.09 -8.56
N PRO A 54 11.77 -7.67 -9.13
CA PRO A 54 12.41 -8.85 -8.55
C PRO A 54 13.10 -8.56 -7.21
N ASP A 55 13.34 -7.29 -6.91
CA ASP A 55 14.01 -6.84 -5.68
C ASP A 55 13.03 -6.34 -4.62
N PHE A 56 11.72 -6.53 -4.83
CA PHE A 56 10.71 -6.02 -3.91
C PHE A 56 10.94 -6.49 -2.47
N VAL A 57 11.08 -7.78 -2.28
CA VAL A 57 11.29 -8.38 -0.96
C VAL A 57 12.60 -7.87 -0.34
N ALA A 58 13.66 -7.80 -1.12
CA ALA A 58 14.96 -7.30 -0.65
C ALA A 58 14.87 -5.84 -0.20
N HIS A 59 14.16 -4.99 -0.95
CA HIS A 59 13.96 -3.60 -0.58
C HIS A 59 13.18 -3.47 0.74
N VAL A 60 12.13 -4.27 0.91
CA VAL A 60 11.36 -4.25 2.16
C VAL A 60 12.21 -4.72 3.33
N LYS A 61 13.03 -5.76 3.14
CA LYS A 61 13.94 -6.25 4.19
C LYS A 61 14.99 -5.23 4.59
N LYS A 62 15.39 -4.34 3.69
CA LYS A 62 16.30 -3.23 4.03
C LYS A 62 15.61 -2.16 4.86
N ALA A 63 14.33 -1.96 4.64
CA ALA A 63 13.56 -0.90 5.31
C ALA A 63 13.06 -1.32 6.69
N THR A 64 12.84 -2.62 6.91
CA THR A 64 12.32 -3.14 8.17
C THR A 64 12.76 -4.60 8.39
N SER A 65 12.31 -5.20 9.50
CA SER A 65 12.61 -6.61 9.81
C SER A 65 11.34 -7.46 9.67
N VAL A 66 11.53 -8.78 9.51
CA VAL A 66 10.42 -9.73 9.32
C VAL A 66 9.46 -9.80 10.52
N ASN A 67 9.90 -9.32 11.70
CA ASN A 67 9.10 -9.34 12.93
C ASN A 67 8.22 -8.10 13.11
N ARG A 68 8.41 -7.08 12.28
CA ARG A 68 7.66 -5.82 12.39
C ARG A 68 6.44 -5.84 11.48
N PRO A 69 5.33 -5.18 11.87
CA PRO A 69 4.17 -5.09 11.01
C PRO A 69 4.50 -4.33 9.72
N VAL A 70 3.98 -4.84 8.60
CA VAL A 70 4.08 -4.19 7.29
C VAL A 70 2.67 -3.95 6.78
N VAL A 71 2.37 -2.71 6.46
CA VAL A 71 1.08 -2.30 5.91
C VAL A 71 1.28 -1.92 4.45
N LEU A 72 0.54 -2.57 3.56
CA LEU A 72 0.65 -2.38 2.12
C LEU A 72 -0.58 -1.69 1.57
N ILE A 73 -0.37 -0.69 0.72
CA ILE A 73 -1.45 -0.01 0.00
C ILE A 73 -1.13 0.03 -1.49
N CYS A 74 -2.16 -0.19 -2.31
CA CYS A 74 -2.08 -0.01 -3.76
C CYS A 74 -3.25 0.85 -4.23
N ARG A 75 -3.62 0.79 -5.51
CA ARG A 75 -4.70 1.64 -6.03
C ARG A 75 -6.07 1.28 -5.48
N SER A 76 -6.40 -0.02 -5.50
CA SER A 76 -7.72 -0.50 -5.11
C SER A 76 -7.69 -1.76 -4.22
N GLY A 77 -6.51 -2.22 -3.82
CA GLY A 77 -6.34 -3.36 -2.90
C GLY A 77 -5.92 -4.68 -3.54
N ASN A 78 -5.63 -4.73 -4.83
CA ASN A 78 -5.32 -5.99 -5.54
C ASN A 78 -3.82 -6.28 -5.65
N ARG A 79 -3.02 -5.32 -6.11
CA ARG A 79 -1.56 -5.50 -6.22
C ARG A 79 -0.90 -5.78 -4.87
N SER A 80 -1.41 -5.14 -3.84
CA SER A 80 -0.92 -5.33 -2.47
C SER A 80 -1.14 -6.75 -1.93
N LEU A 81 -2.13 -7.48 -2.44
CA LEU A 81 -2.32 -8.88 -2.08
C LEU A 81 -1.17 -9.75 -2.57
N ASP A 82 -0.75 -9.57 -3.83
CA ASP A 82 0.38 -10.32 -4.39
C ASP A 82 1.68 -9.94 -3.69
N ALA A 83 1.89 -8.65 -3.46
CA ALA A 83 3.06 -8.16 -2.71
C ALA A 83 3.11 -8.74 -1.31
N GLY A 84 1.97 -8.77 -0.62
CA GLY A 84 1.85 -9.34 0.72
C GLY A 84 2.17 -10.82 0.77
N ARG A 85 1.70 -11.60 -0.21
CA ARG A 85 2.01 -13.02 -0.31
C ARG A 85 3.51 -13.26 -0.48
N ALA A 86 4.17 -12.46 -1.30
CA ALA A 86 5.62 -12.56 -1.49
C ALA A 86 6.37 -12.29 -0.19
N LEU A 87 5.93 -11.31 0.60
CA LEU A 87 6.53 -11.02 1.90
C LEU A 87 6.27 -12.14 2.91
N GLU A 88 5.08 -12.72 2.93
CA GLU A 88 4.78 -13.85 3.80
C GLU A 88 5.67 -15.05 3.48
N GLU A 89 5.85 -15.36 2.20
CA GLU A 89 6.75 -16.44 1.77
C GLU A 89 8.20 -16.18 2.17
N ALA A 90 8.58 -14.91 2.33
CA ALA A 90 9.92 -14.51 2.74
C ALA A 90 10.09 -14.44 4.27
N GLY A 91 9.07 -14.81 5.05
CA GLY A 91 9.15 -14.91 6.49
C GLY A 91 8.51 -13.77 7.29
N PHE A 92 7.89 -12.80 6.62
CA PHE A 92 7.14 -11.76 7.32
C PHE A 92 5.85 -12.35 7.89
N THR A 93 5.57 -12.09 9.17
CA THR A 93 4.45 -12.70 9.87
C THR A 93 3.28 -11.76 10.13
N LYS A 94 3.48 -10.44 9.96
CA LYS A 94 2.49 -9.42 10.29
C LYS A 94 2.27 -8.50 9.09
N ILE A 95 1.52 -9.02 8.11
CA ILE A 95 1.22 -8.29 6.87
C ILE A 95 -0.23 -7.84 6.87
N TYR A 96 -0.45 -6.58 6.53
CA TYR A 96 -1.78 -5.97 6.46
C TYR A 96 -1.97 -5.33 5.09
N ASN A 97 -3.16 -5.52 4.54
CA ASN A 97 -3.57 -4.91 3.27
C ASN A 97 -4.61 -3.82 3.53
N VAL A 98 -4.43 -2.65 2.95
CA VAL A 98 -5.43 -1.59 3.04
C VAL A 98 -6.53 -1.86 2.02
N LEU A 99 -7.72 -2.21 2.51
CA LEU A 99 -8.89 -2.41 1.67
C LEU A 99 -9.20 -1.15 0.88
N HIS A 100 -9.61 -1.32 -0.36
CA HIS A 100 -9.95 -0.25 -1.29
C HIS A 100 -8.76 0.60 -1.75
N GLY A 101 -7.61 0.47 -1.10
CA GLY A 101 -6.38 1.15 -1.49
C GLY A 101 -6.46 2.68 -1.40
N PHE A 102 -5.61 3.34 -2.18
CA PHE A 102 -5.50 4.80 -2.17
C PHE A 102 -6.66 5.48 -2.90
N GLU A 103 -7.02 4.97 -4.08
CA GLU A 103 -8.03 5.57 -4.96
C GLU A 103 -9.41 4.95 -4.83
N GLY A 104 -9.51 3.75 -4.26
CA GLY A 104 -10.77 3.07 -4.05
C GLY A 104 -11.33 2.36 -5.28
N GLU A 105 -12.58 1.95 -5.15
CA GLU A 105 -13.33 1.27 -6.20
C GLU A 105 -13.79 2.25 -7.27
N LEU A 106 -14.07 1.72 -8.46
CA LEU A 106 -14.76 2.47 -9.50
C LEU A 106 -16.23 2.65 -9.12
N ASP A 107 -16.76 3.84 -9.34
CA ASP A 107 -18.19 4.09 -9.23
C ASP A 107 -18.91 3.73 -10.54
N ASP A 108 -20.22 4.00 -10.61
CA ASP A 108 -21.05 3.68 -11.79
C ASP A 108 -20.61 4.42 -13.06
N LYS A 109 -19.86 5.50 -12.91
CA LYS A 109 -19.35 6.30 -14.03
C LYS A 109 -17.89 6.00 -14.34
N HIS A 110 -17.35 4.92 -13.78
CA HIS A 110 -15.95 4.54 -13.93
C HIS A 110 -14.97 5.59 -13.37
N HIS A 111 -15.34 6.23 -12.28
CA HIS A 111 -14.45 7.15 -11.55
C HIS A 111 -14.01 6.52 -10.22
N ARG A 112 -12.75 6.76 -9.87
CA ARG A 112 -12.22 6.42 -8.55
C ARG A 112 -12.22 7.65 -7.64
N GLY A 113 -12.17 7.43 -6.33
CA GLY A 113 -12.13 8.53 -5.37
C GLY A 113 -13.49 9.10 -4.99
N ALA A 114 -14.56 8.51 -5.49
CA ALA A 114 -15.92 8.97 -5.22
C ALA A 114 -16.73 8.01 -4.35
N LYS A 115 -16.18 6.86 -3.98
CA LYS A 115 -16.93 5.80 -3.31
C LYS A 115 -16.21 5.24 -2.09
N THR A 116 -14.94 4.89 -2.22
CA THR A 116 -14.12 4.30 -1.18
C THR A 116 -12.66 4.73 -1.35
N GLY A 117 -11.83 4.37 -0.38
CA GLY A 117 -10.39 4.53 -0.44
C GLY A 117 -9.82 5.55 0.53
N TRP A 118 -8.50 5.56 0.63
CA TRP A 118 -7.77 6.44 1.55
C TRP A 118 -8.15 7.91 1.37
N ARG A 119 -8.10 8.40 0.11
CA ARG A 119 -8.45 9.79 -0.19
C ARG A 119 -9.92 10.09 0.07
N PHE A 120 -10.80 9.18 -0.36
CA PHE A 120 -12.25 9.35 -0.16
C PHE A 120 -12.58 9.49 1.34
N ASP A 121 -11.91 8.74 2.18
CA ASP A 121 -12.12 8.76 3.64
C ASP A 121 -11.51 10.00 4.31
N GLY A 122 -10.87 10.89 3.56
CA GLY A 122 -10.33 12.14 4.08
C GLY A 122 -9.05 11.99 4.89
N LEU A 123 -8.32 10.89 4.72
CA LEU A 123 -7.09 10.63 5.46
C LEU A 123 -5.91 11.41 4.84
N PRO A 124 -4.84 11.69 5.61
CA PRO A 124 -3.75 12.54 5.13
C PRO A 124 -3.01 11.96 3.92
N TRP A 125 -2.79 12.80 2.91
CA TRP A 125 -2.07 12.40 1.69
C TRP A 125 -1.36 13.61 1.08
N GLU A 126 -0.39 13.34 0.20
CA GLU A 126 0.46 14.34 -0.45
C GLU A 126 0.69 13.98 -1.91
N GLN A 127 1.10 14.99 -2.69
CA GLN A 127 1.57 14.85 -4.08
C GLN A 127 2.89 15.60 -4.23
N CYS A 128 3.61 15.28 -5.28
CA CYS A 128 4.76 16.12 -5.61
C CYS A 128 4.34 17.38 -6.35
#